data_3b716b941598adb33ac0a69e57e9f3ef
#
_entry.id   3b716b941598adb33ac0a69e57e9f3ef
#
_cell.length_a   1.000
_cell.length_b   1.000
_cell.length_c   1.000
_cell.angle_alpha   90.00
_cell.angle_beta   90.00
_cell.angle_gamma   90.00
#
_symmetry.space_group_name_H-M   'P 1'
#
loop_
_entity.id
_entity.type
_entity.pdbx_description
1 polymer ?
#
loop_
_entity_poly.entity_id
_entity_poly.type
_entity_poly.pdbx_seq_one_letter_code
_entity_poly.pdbx_strand_id
1 'polypeptide(L)'
;MNWRSLVDQGLELTVVGSFSRVGYGVRRWLYDWSTPAPGALEGRTVLVTGPTSGLGRAATDELAALGARVILVGRSEERLAAVRDALIARHGADRFPTVVADMGSLRSIAEAVATIRATEPRLDVVVDNAGAIYPTRTVGPDGIEAMFATLVVGPFALVSGLLPMLRQSDGPRVIAVTSGGMYGQRLDLDDLQSRGEPYSGTRAYARAKRAQVALVREWARRLVPAGITFNAMHPGWADTPGLAASLPGFHRLMGPILRTPAEGIDTLVWLAAAPEAEALSGGLFLDRRPRPFDRVPLTRLRGADRRRLWDLVVDLSRATDPPPDA
;
A
#
# COMPACT_ATOMS: atom_id res chain seq x y z
N MET A 1 0.99 4.55 -32.39
CA MET A 1 0.25 4.40 -31.11
C MET A 1 -0.75 3.26 -31.32
N ASN A 2 -0.72 2.21 -30.48
CA ASN A 2 -1.60 1.05 -30.63
C ASN A 2 -3.03 1.45 -30.19
N TRP A 3 -4.08 0.97 -30.86
CA TRP A 3 -5.49 1.24 -30.53
C TRP A 3 -5.84 0.94 -29.05
N ARG A 4 -5.24 -0.10 -28.48
CA ARG A 4 -5.37 -0.45 -27.04
C ARG A 4 -4.94 0.70 -26.14
N SER A 5 -3.82 1.35 -26.45
CA SER A 5 -3.33 2.52 -25.70
C SER A 5 -4.27 3.73 -25.84
N LEU A 6 -4.92 3.91 -26.99
CA LEU A 6 -5.89 4.99 -27.19
C LEU A 6 -7.13 4.79 -26.32
N VAL A 7 -7.65 3.57 -26.26
CA VAL A 7 -8.79 3.25 -25.40
C VAL A 7 -8.43 3.42 -23.92
N ASP A 8 -7.25 2.94 -23.49
CA ASP A 8 -6.81 3.11 -22.10
C ASP A 8 -6.61 4.58 -21.73
N GLN A 9 -6.04 5.39 -22.63
CA GLN A 9 -5.93 6.84 -22.44
C GLN A 9 -7.31 7.51 -22.35
N GLY A 10 -8.26 7.10 -23.20
CA GLY A 10 -9.63 7.57 -23.13
C GLY A 10 -10.30 7.28 -21.78
N LEU A 11 -10.09 6.08 -21.23
CA LEU A 11 -10.54 5.75 -19.88
C LEU A 11 -9.87 6.63 -18.82
N GLU A 12 -8.55 6.87 -18.95
CA GLU A 12 -7.79 7.70 -18.01
C GLU A 12 -8.22 9.18 -17.99
N LEU A 13 -8.79 9.70 -19.07
CA LEU A 13 -9.34 11.07 -19.10
C LEU A 13 -10.58 11.20 -18.19
N THR A 14 -11.27 10.09 -17.90
CA THR A 14 -12.44 10.08 -17.03
C THR A 14 -12.10 9.39 -15.71
N VAL A 15 -12.31 10.08 -14.59
CA VAL A 15 -12.09 9.49 -13.26
C VAL A 15 -13.06 8.33 -13.03
N VAL A 16 -14.32 8.49 -13.41
CA VAL A 16 -15.37 7.45 -13.27
C VAL A 16 -15.04 6.23 -14.12
N GLY A 17 -14.73 6.41 -15.39
CA GLY A 17 -14.36 5.32 -16.29
C GLY A 17 -13.09 4.59 -15.85
N SER A 18 -12.09 5.33 -15.34
CA SER A 18 -10.81 4.75 -14.94
C SER A 18 -10.90 3.98 -13.62
N PHE A 19 -11.58 4.53 -12.59
CA PHE A 19 -11.51 3.99 -11.23
C PHE A 19 -12.62 3.01 -10.90
N SER A 20 -13.66 2.91 -11.73
CA SER A 20 -14.77 1.98 -11.53
C SER A 20 -14.43 0.56 -12.01
N ARG A 21 -15.34 -0.39 -11.72
CA ARG A 21 -15.27 -1.75 -12.26
C ARG A 21 -15.37 -1.80 -13.80
N VAL A 22 -15.95 -0.78 -14.41
CA VAL A 22 -16.02 -0.67 -15.88
C VAL A 22 -14.61 -0.54 -16.45
N GLY A 23 -13.80 0.39 -15.90
CA GLY A 23 -12.41 0.55 -16.33
C GLY A 23 -11.57 -0.70 -16.11
N TYR A 24 -11.76 -1.36 -14.96
CA TYR A 24 -11.10 -2.64 -14.66
C TYR A 24 -11.46 -3.70 -15.71
N GLY A 25 -12.74 -3.91 -15.99
CA GLY A 25 -13.20 -4.91 -16.96
C GLY A 25 -12.70 -4.65 -18.37
N VAL A 26 -12.76 -3.39 -18.84
CA VAL A 26 -12.24 -2.99 -20.15
C VAL A 26 -10.74 -3.24 -20.24
N ARG A 27 -9.93 -2.86 -19.25
CA ARG A 27 -8.48 -3.08 -19.27
C ARG A 27 -8.10 -4.54 -19.19
N ARG A 28 -8.81 -5.33 -18.40
CA ARG A 28 -8.63 -6.77 -18.33
C ARG A 28 -8.84 -7.42 -19.70
N TRP A 29 -9.88 -7.02 -20.41
CA TRP A 29 -10.13 -7.48 -21.78
C TRP A 29 -9.09 -6.97 -22.78
N LEU A 30 -8.73 -5.67 -22.73
CA LEU A 30 -7.76 -5.07 -23.65
C LEU A 30 -6.37 -5.72 -23.58
N TYR A 31 -5.93 -6.09 -22.39
CA TYR A 31 -4.55 -6.54 -22.15
C TYR A 31 -4.44 -8.03 -21.87
N ASP A 32 -5.56 -8.74 -21.94
CA ASP A 32 -5.62 -10.21 -21.76
C ASP A 32 -4.78 -10.68 -20.56
N TRP A 33 -5.14 -10.21 -19.36
CA TRP A 33 -4.33 -10.47 -18.16
C TRP A 33 -4.32 -11.94 -17.79
N SER A 34 -3.15 -12.52 -17.71
CA SER A 34 -2.95 -13.84 -17.10
C SER A 34 -3.18 -13.78 -15.59
N THR A 35 -3.78 -14.81 -15.04
CA THR A 35 -3.79 -15.03 -13.60
C THR A 35 -2.40 -15.51 -13.17
N PRO A 36 -1.86 -15.06 -12.02
CA PRO A 36 -0.64 -15.67 -11.49
C PRO A 36 -0.81 -17.18 -11.38
N ALA A 37 0.25 -17.92 -11.70
CA ALA A 37 0.19 -19.37 -11.67
C ALA A 37 -0.12 -19.88 -10.24
N PRO A 38 -0.87 -20.98 -10.08
CA PRO A 38 -1.00 -21.64 -8.79
C PRO A 38 0.39 -21.92 -8.21
N GLY A 39 0.59 -21.65 -6.93
CA GLY A 39 1.90 -21.81 -6.27
C GLY A 39 2.94 -20.73 -6.58
N ALA A 40 2.59 -19.64 -7.27
CA ALA A 40 3.54 -18.58 -7.64
C ALA A 40 4.27 -17.93 -6.43
N LEU A 41 3.74 -18.11 -5.22
CA LEU A 41 4.33 -17.62 -3.98
C LEU A 41 4.71 -18.76 -3.02
N GLU A 42 4.80 -20.00 -3.49
CA GLU A 42 5.32 -21.09 -2.66
C GLU A 42 6.75 -20.81 -2.20
N GLY A 43 6.99 -21.04 -0.90
CA GLY A 43 8.29 -20.74 -0.28
C GLY A 43 8.56 -19.25 -0.07
N ARG A 44 7.64 -18.36 -0.43
CA ARG A 44 7.73 -16.90 -0.18
C ARG A 44 7.00 -16.50 1.09
N THR A 45 7.57 -15.56 1.83
CA THR A 45 6.97 -14.94 3.01
C THR A 45 6.52 -13.54 2.66
N VAL A 46 5.22 -13.27 2.85
CA VAL A 46 4.56 -11.99 2.57
C VAL A 46 4.05 -11.39 3.87
N LEU A 47 4.36 -10.14 4.16
CA LEU A 47 3.80 -9.39 5.27
C LEU A 47 2.66 -8.51 4.76
N VAL A 48 1.48 -8.55 5.41
CA VAL A 48 0.35 -7.69 5.09
C VAL A 48 -0.05 -6.88 6.31
N THR A 49 0.00 -5.54 6.19
CA THR A 49 -0.55 -4.66 7.23
C THR A 49 -2.04 -4.42 7.00
N GLY A 50 -2.84 -4.47 8.08
CA GLY A 50 -4.30 -4.30 8.03
C GLY A 50 -5.06 -5.45 7.33
N PRO A 51 -4.78 -6.74 7.66
CA PRO A 51 -5.37 -7.89 6.98
C PRO A 51 -6.80 -8.20 7.43
N THR A 52 -7.37 -7.42 8.36
CA THR A 52 -8.60 -7.79 9.06
C THR A 52 -9.89 -7.32 8.38
N SER A 53 -9.80 -6.52 7.32
CA SER A 53 -10.99 -6.04 6.58
C SER A 53 -10.65 -5.55 5.17
N GLY A 54 -11.67 -5.37 4.34
CA GLY A 54 -11.58 -4.72 3.03
C GLY A 54 -10.50 -5.30 2.12
N LEU A 55 -9.68 -4.43 1.54
CA LEU A 55 -8.63 -4.83 0.60
C LEU A 55 -7.55 -5.70 1.24
N GLY A 56 -7.14 -5.38 2.48
CA GLY A 56 -6.13 -6.18 3.18
C GLY A 56 -6.59 -7.61 3.42
N ARG A 57 -7.87 -7.82 3.75
CA ARG A 57 -8.44 -9.17 3.90
C ARG A 57 -8.45 -9.92 2.57
N ALA A 58 -8.91 -9.27 1.51
CA ALA A 58 -8.94 -9.88 0.17
C ALA A 58 -7.51 -10.20 -0.33
N ALA A 59 -6.56 -9.28 -0.15
CA ALA A 59 -5.16 -9.49 -0.53
C ALA A 59 -4.54 -10.67 0.23
N THR A 60 -4.78 -10.75 1.53
CA THR A 60 -4.27 -11.87 2.36
C THR A 60 -4.78 -13.23 1.86
N ASP A 61 -6.06 -13.32 1.52
CA ASP A 61 -6.68 -14.54 1.04
C ASP A 61 -6.12 -14.98 -0.34
N GLU A 62 -5.97 -14.03 -1.28
CA GLU A 62 -5.41 -14.30 -2.61
C GLU A 62 -3.91 -14.67 -2.54
N LEU A 63 -3.11 -13.97 -1.72
CA LEU A 63 -1.71 -14.30 -1.53
C LEU A 63 -1.53 -15.68 -0.88
N ALA A 64 -2.39 -16.03 0.06
CA ALA A 64 -2.44 -17.37 0.65
C ALA A 64 -2.82 -18.43 -0.37
N ALA A 65 -3.79 -18.17 -1.27
CA ALA A 65 -4.18 -19.08 -2.35
C ALA A 65 -3.03 -19.34 -3.34
N LEU A 66 -2.13 -18.37 -3.52
CA LEU A 66 -0.93 -18.51 -4.35
C LEU A 66 0.23 -19.23 -3.64
N GLY A 67 0.04 -19.72 -2.41
CA GLY A 67 1.04 -20.53 -1.71
C GLY A 67 1.88 -19.76 -0.68
N ALA A 68 1.69 -18.45 -0.49
CA ALA A 68 2.48 -17.65 0.43
C ALA A 68 2.32 -18.06 1.91
N ARG A 69 3.42 -17.96 2.68
CA ARG A 69 3.35 -17.73 4.12
C ARG A 69 3.00 -16.27 4.34
N VAL A 70 1.93 -15.96 5.09
CA VAL A 70 1.46 -14.57 5.24
C VAL A 70 1.51 -14.13 6.68
N ILE A 71 2.39 -13.16 7.00
CA ILE A 71 2.48 -12.51 8.31
C ILE A 71 1.37 -11.47 8.40
N LEU A 72 0.45 -11.67 9.33
CA LEU A 72 -0.73 -10.83 9.55
C LEU A 72 -0.41 -9.74 10.57
N VAL A 73 -0.27 -8.49 10.14
CA VAL A 73 0.07 -7.37 11.03
C VAL A 73 -1.13 -6.46 11.25
N GLY A 74 -1.55 -6.27 12.50
CA GLY A 74 -2.72 -5.45 12.83
C GLY A 74 -2.83 -5.13 14.32
N ARG A 75 -3.77 -4.24 14.69
CA ARG A 75 -3.90 -3.71 16.06
C ARG A 75 -4.63 -4.63 17.06
N SER A 76 -5.51 -5.49 16.58
CA SER A 76 -6.37 -6.33 17.42
C SER A 76 -5.97 -7.78 17.27
N GLU A 77 -5.46 -8.36 18.36
CA GLU A 77 -5.10 -9.77 18.45
C GLU A 77 -6.29 -10.67 18.12
N GLU A 78 -7.47 -10.39 18.70
CA GLU A 78 -8.70 -11.13 18.47
C GLU A 78 -9.08 -11.18 16.97
N ARG A 79 -9.04 -10.01 16.30
CA ARG A 79 -9.36 -9.94 14.86
C ARG A 79 -8.31 -10.61 13.99
N LEU A 80 -7.05 -10.56 14.37
CA LEU A 80 -5.97 -11.28 13.69
C LEU A 80 -6.15 -12.79 13.85
N ALA A 81 -6.47 -13.27 15.05
CA ALA A 81 -6.75 -14.69 15.29
C ALA A 81 -7.93 -15.18 14.45
N ALA A 82 -9.03 -14.44 14.42
CA ALA A 82 -10.20 -14.80 13.58
C ALA A 82 -9.85 -14.86 12.08
N VAL A 83 -8.99 -13.98 11.60
CA VAL A 83 -8.49 -14.01 10.20
C VAL A 83 -7.62 -15.23 9.97
N ARG A 84 -6.66 -15.50 10.86
CA ARG A 84 -5.79 -16.66 10.80
C ARG A 84 -6.59 -17.95 10.74
N ASP A 85 -7.53 -18.13 11.66
CA ASP A 85 -8.34 -19.36 11.77
C ASP A 85 -9.18 -19.60 10.50
N ALA A 86 -9.74 -18.53 9.93
CA ALA A 86 -10.46 -18.61 8.66
C ALA A 86 -9.54 -18.97 7.46
N LEU A 87 -8.27 -18.49 7.46
CA LEU A 87 -7.28 -18.84 6.43
C LEU A 87 -6.82 -20.29 6.58
N ILE A 88 -6.59 -20.78 7.80
CA ILE A 88 -6.27 -22.18 8.07
C ILE A 88 -7.39 -23.08 7.59
N ALA A 89 -8.65 -22.76 7.94
CA ALA A 89 -9.80 -23.53 7.49
C ALA A 89 -9.93 -23.59 5.96
N ARG A 90 -9.56 -22.50 5.26
CA ARG A 90 -9.69 -22.41 3.80
C ARG A 90 -8.52 -23.03 3.04
N HIS A 91 -7.29 -22.85 3.54
CA HIS A 91 -6.06 -23.21 2.83
C HIS A 91 -5.32 -24.41 3.44
N GLY A 92 -5.83 -24.98 4.53
CA GLY A 92 -5.41 -26.27 5.08
C GLY A 92 -4.03 -26.31 5.74
N ALA A 93 -3.37 -25.14 5.99
CA ALA A 93 -2.03 -25.10 6.56
C ALA A 93 -1.87 -23.92 7.53
N ASP A 94 -1.18 -24.12 8.65
CA ASP A 94 -0.80 -23.05 9.57
C ASP A 94 0.48 -22.32 9.08
N ARG A 95 0.28 -21.38 8.18
CA ARG A 95 1.33 -20.53 7.62
C ARG A 95 0.98 -19.02 7.74
N PHE A 96 0.19 -18.70 8.78
CA PHE A 96 -0.39 -17.37 8.98
C PHE A 96 -0.03 -16.79 10.35
N PRO A 97 1.25 -16.52 10.64
CA PRO A 97 1.64 -15.91 11.91
C PRO A 97 1.01 -14.53 12.08
N THR A 98 0.64 -14.21 13.32
CA THR A 98 0.04 -12.94 13.69
C THR A 98 1.02 -12.09 14.48
N VAL A 99 1.10 -10.80 14.15
CA VAL A 99 1.92 -9.82 14.89
C VAL A 99 1.05 -8.61 15.22
N VAL A 100 0.92 -8.31 16.50
CA VAL A 100 0.16 -7.14 16.94
C VAL A 100 1.02 -5.89 16.76
N ALA A 101 0.50 -4.92 15.98
CA ALA A 101 1.15 -3.63 15.78
C ALA A 101 0.13 -2.52 15.52
N ASP A 102 0.31 -1.40 16.22
CA ASP A 102 -0.33 -0.14 15.88
C ASP A 102 0.60 0.69 14.98
N MET A 103 0.19 0.87 13.73
CA MET A 103 0.94 1.67 12.76
C MET A 103 1.01 3.16 13.13
N GLY A 104 0.25 3.62 14.11
CA GLY A 104 0.32 4.96 14.68
C GLY A 104 1.29 5.10 15.86
N SER A 105 2.04 4.04 16.24
CA SER A 105 2.95 4.02 17.38
C SER A 105 4.32 3.45 17.00
N LEU A 106 5.35 4.28 17.06
CA LEU A 106 6.73 3.87 16.74
C LEU A 106 7.24 2.77 17.68
N ARG A 107 6.84 2.81 18.95
CA ARG A 107 7.17 1.76 19.91
C ARG A 107 6.55 0.42 19.50
N SER A 108 5.26 0.42 19.18
CA SER A 108 4.57 -0.80 18.75
C SER A 108 5.16 -1.39 17.46
N ILE A 109 5.57 -0.53 16.53
CA ILE A 109 6.25 -0.92 15.29
C ILE A 109 7.63 -1.53 15.59
N ALA A 110 8.41 -0.93 16.48
CA ALA A 110 9.73 -1.46 16.86
C ALA A 110 9.62 -2.85 17.50
N GLU A 111 8.63 -3.05 18.38
CA GLU A 111 8.31 -4.35 18.99
C GLU A 111 7.91 -5.39 17.92
N ALA A 112 7.07 -4.99 16.96
CA ALA A 112 6.66 -5.85 15.85
C ALA A 112 7.84 -6.22 14.94
N VAL A 113 8.69 -5.27 14.58
CA VAL A 113 9.93 -5.51 13.82
C VAL A 113 10.83 -6.51 14.53
N ALA A 114 11.05 -6.32 15.85
CA ALA A 114 11.87 -7.23 16.64
C ALA A 114 11.27 -8.65 16.64
N THR A 115 9.96 -8.77 16.84
CA THR A 115 9.25 -10.06 16.80
C THR A 115 9.42 -10.74 15.45
N ILE A 116 9.13 -10.05 14.34
CA ILE A 116 9.23 -10.60 12.98
C ILE A 116 10.66 -11.07 12.71
N ARG A 117 11.66 -10.26 13.04
CA ARG A 117 13.08 -10.62 12.83
C ARG A 117 13.53 -11.82 13.66
N ALA A 118 12.92 -12.04 14.82
CA ALA A 118 13.24 -13.17 15.70
C ALA A 118 12.53 -14.46 15.30
N THR A 119 11.33 -14.38 14.72
CA THR A 119 10.47 -15.54 14.48
C THR A 119 10.41 -15.98 13.00
N GLU A 120 10.67 -15.08 12.07
CA GLU A 120 10.55 -15.36 10.64
C GLU A 120 11.94 -15.50 9.98
N PRO A 121 12.20 -16.61 9.29
CA PRO A 121 13.51 -16.86 8.69
C PRO A 121 13.77 -16.02 7.43
N ARG A 122 12.72 -15.51 6.79
CA ARG A 122 12.81 -14.70 5.56
C ARG A 122 11.61 -13.76 5.41
N LEU A 123 11.78 -12.73 4.60
CA LEU A 123 10.71 -11.83 4.20
C LEU A 123 10.93 -11.40 2.75
N ASP A 124 10.00 -11.75 1.88
CA ASP A 124 10.11 -11.50 0.44
C ASP A 124 9.26 -10.33 -0.04
N VAL A 125 8.08 -10.18 0.53
CA VAL A 125 7.15 -9.12 0.10
C VAL A 125 6.57 -8.41 1.32
N VAL A 126 6.54 -7.07 1.26
CA VAL A 126 5.81 -6.24 2.23
C VAL A 126 4.66 -5.53 1.52
N VAL A 127 3.44 -5.75 2.01
CA VAL A 127 2.23 -5.07 1.58
C VAL A 127 1.85 -4.04 2.63
N ASP A 128 2.17 -2.77 2.37
CA ASP A 128 1.73 -1.63 3.17
C ASP A 128 0.31 -1.23 2.75
N ASN A 129 -0.69 -1.81 3.45
CA ASN A 129 -2.09 -1.61 3.16
C ASN A 129 -2.85 -0.97 4.33
N ALA A 130 -2.36 -1.07 5.57
CA ALA A 130 -3.04 -0.53 6.73
C ALA A 130 -3.42 0.94 6.52
N GLY A 131 -4.66 1.29 6.86
CA GLY A 131 -5.14 2.66 6.74
C GLY A 131 -6.46 2.88 7.43
N ALA A 132 -6.68 4.12 7.84
CA ALA A 132 -7.92 4.60 8.42
C ALA A 132 -8.11 6.07 8.04
N ILE A 133 -9.36 6.55 8.05
CA ILE A 133 -9.67 7.97 7.94
C ILE A 133 -10.20 8.43 9.28
N TYR A 134 -9.53 9.41 9.88
CA TYR A 134 -9.95 10.03 11.13
C TYR A 134 -10.70 11.33 10.82
N PRO A 135 -11.96 11.49 11.28
CA PRO A 135 -12.77 12.67 10.96
C PRO A 135 -12.26 13.94 11.65
N THR A 136 -11.63 13.79 12.81
CA THR A 136 -11.05 14.86 13.62
C THR A 136 -9.55 14.70 13.74
N ARG A 137 -8.84 15.84 13.91
CA ARG A 137 -7.40 15.81 14.14
C ARG A 137 -7.11 15.23 15.51
N THR A 138 -6.40 14.11 15.53
CA THR A 138 -5.88 13.48 16.74
C THR A 138 -4.37 13.37 16.65
N VAL A 139 -3.71 13.35 17.79
CA VAL A 139 -2.26 13.19 17.90
C VAL A 139 -1.97 11.86 18.57
N GLY A 140 -1.12 11.05 17.95
CA GLY A 140 -0.71 9.76 18.47
C GLY A 140 0.31 9.85 19.62
N PRO A 141 0.73 8.70 20.16
CA PRO A 141 1.63 8.64 21.32
C PRO A 141 3.01 9.26 21.07
N ASP A 142 3.44 9.33 19.82
CA ASP A 142 4.73 9.91 19.42
C ASP A 142 4.66 11.41 19.11
N GLY A 143 3.54 12.08 19.41
CA GLY A 143 3.34 13.51 19.11
C GLY A 143 3.05 13.81 17.63
N ILE A 144 2.81 12.79 16.81
CA ILE A 144 2.55 12.89 15.38
C ILE A 144 1.04 12.81 15.13
N GLU A 145 0.55 13.59 14.14
CA GLU A 145 -0.86 13.52 13.72
C GLU A 145 -1.20 12.09 13.27
N ALA A 146 -2.30 11.54 13.78
CA ALA A 146 -2.61 10.11 13.71
C ALA A 146 -2.74 9.56 12.28
N MET A 147 -3.28 10.35 11.34
CA MET A 147 -3.37 9.94 9.93
C MET A 147 -1.98 9.86 9.30
N PHE A 148 -1.16 10.89 9.52
CA PHE A 148 0.22 10.94 9.01
C PHE A 148 1.10 9.88 9.67
N ALA A 149 0.94 9.65 10.98
CA ALA A 149 1.60 8.56 11.69
C ALA A 149 1.26 7.19 11.07
N THR A 150 -0.04 6.88 10.94
CA THR A 150 -0.50 5.56 10.49
C THR A 150 -0.19 5.27 9.03
N LEU A 151 -0.26 6.28 8.15
CA LEU A 151 -0.17 6.10 6.69
C LEU A 151 1.21 6.40 6.12
N VAL A 152 2.08 7.10 6.86
CA VAL A 152 3.37 7.55 6.33
C VAL A 152 4.52 7.15 7.24
N VAL A 153 4.53 7.67 8.47
CA VAL A 153 5.68 7.51 9.38
C VAL A 153 5.82 6.07 9.85
N GLY A 154 4.70 5.44 10.21
CA GLY A 154 4.68 4.05 10.67
C GLY A 154 5.10 3.04 9.60
N PRO A 155 4.50 3.07 8.39
CA PRO A 155 4.97 2.23 7.29
C PRO A 155 6.44 2.44 6.95
N PHE A 156 6.91 3.68 6.97
CA PHE A 156 8.32 3.99 6.77
C PHE A 156 9.22 3.34 7.83
N ALA A 157 8.86 3.45 9.11
CA ALA A 157 9.59 2.83 10.22
C ALA A 157 9.58 1.29 10.12
N LEU A 158 8.42 0.70 9.80
CA LEU A 158 8.28 -0.75 9.63
C LEU A 158 9.19 -1.26 8.51
N VAL A 159 9.12 -0.66 7.33
CA VAL A 159 9.93 -1.06 6.18
C VAL A 159 11.41 -0.87 6.48
N SER A 160 11.82 0.27 7.06
CA SER A 160 13.21 0.52 7.46
C SER A 160 13.75 -0.56 8.39
N GLY A 161 12.98 -0.95 9.41
CA GLY A 161 13.37 -1.99 10.37
C GLY A 161 13.47 -3.39 9.76
N LEU A 162 12.74 -3.64 8.65
CA LEU A 162 12.71 -4.94 7.95
C LEU A 162 13.66 -5.01 6.75
N LEU A 163 14.34 -3.92 6.38
CA LEU A 163 15.31 -3.92 5.26
C LEU A 163 16.39 -5.01 5.37
N PRO A 164 16.97 -5.31 6.55
CA PRO A 164 17.96 -6.38 6.66
C PRO A 164 17.45 -7.76 6.23
N MET A 165 16.14 -8.04 6.45
CA MET A 165 15.52 -9.29 6.00
C MET A 165 15.24 -9.25 4.49
N LEU A 166 14.71 -8.14 3.98
CA LEU A 166 14.44 -7.97 2.55
C LEU A 166 15.70 -8.10 1.71
N ARG A 167 16.85 -7.59 2.17
CA ARG A 167 18.15 -7.71 1.46
C ARG A 167 18.66 -9.15 1.35
N GLN A 168 18.17 -10.06 2.15
CA GLN A 168 18.54 -11.48 2.12
C GLN A 168 17.63 -12.33 1.21
N SER A 169 16.60 -11.71 0.63
CA SER A 169 15.61 -12.38 -0.21
C SER A 169 15.91 -12.21 -1.69
N ASP A 170 15.51 -13.18 -2.50
CA ASP A 170 15.57 -13.08 -3.95
C ASP A 170 14.37 -12.28 -4.47
N GLY A 171 14.64 -11.17 -5.16
CA GLY A 171 13.63 -10.31 -5.76
C GLY A 171 12.64 -9.73 -4.75
N PRO A 172 13.10 -9.10 -3.64
CA PRO A 172 12.22 -8.57 -2.60
C PRO A 172 11.41 -7.38 -3.09
N ARG A 173 10.15 -7.30 -2.65
CA ARG A 173 9.17 -6.31 -3.15
C ARG A 173 8.47 -5.60 -2.00
N VAL A 174 8.35 -4.28 -2.09
CA VAL A 174 7.53 -3.47 -1.20
C VAL A 174 6.41 -2.81 -2.01
N ILE A 175 5.17 -3.04 -1.62
CA ILE A 175 3.99 -2.58 -2.33
C ILE A 175 3.15 -1.71 -1.40
N ALA A 176 3.04 -0.42 -1.72
CA ALA A 176 2.23 0.52 -0.98
C ALA A 176 0.84 0.67 -1.61
N VAL A 177 -0.22 0.38 -0.85
CA VAL A 177 -1.60 0.60 -1.28
C VAL A 177 -1.97 2.06 -1.03
N THR A 178 -2.01 2.85 -2.10
CA THR A 178 -2.37 4.26 -2.05
C THR A 178 -3.85 4.49 -2.42
N SER A 179 -4.21 5.69 -2.81
CA SER A 179 -5.59 6.07 -3.18
C SER A 179 -5.57 7.07 -4.33
N GLY A 180 -6.52 6.94 -5.25
CA GLY A 180 -6.72 7.92 -6.34
C GLY A 180 -7.05 9.34 -5.83
N GLY A 181 -7.55 9.49 -4.61
CA GLY A 181 -7.78 10.80 -3.97
C GLY A 181 -6.51 11.66 -3.84
N MET A 182 -5.34 11.04 -3.85
CA MET A 182 -4.06 11.74 -3.78
C MET A 182 -3.82 12.70 -4.96
N TYR A 183 -4.42 12.45 -6.12
CA TYR A 183 -4.23 13.29 -7.30
C TYR A 183 -4.78 14.72 -7.14
N GLY A 184 -5.80 14.89 -6.29
CA GLY A 184 -6.43 16.19 -6.05
C GLY A 184 -5.75 17.02 -4.96
N GLN A 185 -4.70 16.53 -4.32
CA GLN A 185 -4.09 17.23 -3.17
C GLN A 185 -2.64 17.60 -3.43
N ARG A 186 -2.30 18.86 -3.11
CA ARG A 186 -0.92 19.31 -2.98
C ARG A 186 -0.38 18.88 -1.62
N LEU A 187 0.87 18.43 -1.59
CA LEU A 187 1.58 18.19 -0.34
C LEU A 187 2.20 19.50 0.16
N ASP A 188 1.87 19.86 1.38
CA ASP A 188 2.51 20.97 2.09
C ASP A 188 3.59 20.39 3.01
N LEU A 189 4.84 20.67 2.69
CA LEU A 189 5.99 20.16 3.45
C LEU A 189 6.24 20.94 4.74
N ASP A 190 5.65 22.13 4.87
CA ASP A 190 5.75 22.95 6.08
C ASP A 190 4.64 22.57 7.08
N ASP A 191 3.57 21.92 6.60
CA ASP A 191 2.48 21.43 7.43
C ASP A 191 1.99 20.01 7.05
N LEU A 192 2.88 19.04 7.15
CA LEU A 192 2.55 17.63 6.92
C LEU A 192 1.50 17.08 7.90
N GLN A 193 1.34 17.73 9.04
CA GLN A 193 0.48 17.28 10.13
C GLN A 193 -0.83 18.08 10.24
N SER A 194 -1.16 18.91 9.25
CA SER A 194 -2.42 19.66 9.16
C SER A 194 -2.73 20.48 10.42
N ARG A 195 -1.76 21.31 10.86
CA ARG A 195 -1.87 22.18 12.04
C ARG A 195 -2.48 23.55 11.73
N GLY A 196 -2.16 24.08 10.54
CA GLY A 196 -2.43 25.48 10.15
C GLY A 196 -3.82 25.76 9.56
N GLU A 197 -4.61 24.73 9.23
CA GLU A 197 -5.92 24.86 8.59
C GLU A 197 -7.02 24.15 9.39
N PRO A 198 -8.31 24.49 9.16
CA PRO A 198 -9.40 23.66 9.65
C PRO A 198 -9.22 22.23 9.16
N TYR A 199 -9.16 21.28 10.09
CA TYR A 199 -8.88 19.89 9.78
C TYR A 199 -9.99 19.27 8.92
N SER A 200 -9.58 18.52 7.91
CA SER A 200 -10.46 17.68 7.11
C SER A 200 -9.81 16.29 6.97
N GLY A 201 -10.45 15.26 7.53
CA GLY A 201 -9.93 13.90 7.49
C GLY A 201 -9.71 13.39 6.07
N THR A 202 -10.60 13.70 5.12
CA THR A 202 -10.43 13.31 3.72
C THR A 202 -9.25 14.00 3.05
N ARG A 203 -9.00 15.28 3.38
CA ARG A 203 -7.84 16.03 2.87
C ARG A 203 -6.54 15.50 3.48
N ALA A 204 -6.49 15.31 4.79
CA ALA A 204 -5.33 14.74 5.49
C ALA A 204 -4.99 13.34 4.95
N TYR A 205 -6.00 12.48 4.77
CA TYR A 205 -5.84 11.18 4.13
C TYR A 205 -5.24 11.27 2.73
N ALA A 206 -5.80 12.12 1.87
CA ALA A 206 -5.33 12.26 0.50
C ALA A 206 -3.89 12.83 0.42
N ARG A 207 -3.53 13.78 1.32
CA ARG A 207 -2.16 14.28 1.48
C ARG A 207 -1.20 13.18 1.97
N ALA A 208 -1.60 12.37 2.97
CA ALA A 208 -0.79 11.25 3.45
C ALA A 208 -0.56 10.21 2.35
N LYS A 209 -1.60 9.85 1.56
CA LYS A 209 -1.47 8.94 0.42
C LYS A 209 -0.57 9.52 -0.70
N ARG A 210 -0.55 10.84 -0.86
CA ARG A 210 0.39 11.49 -1.78
C ARG A 210 1.82 11.44 -1.26
N ALA A 211 2.04 11.67 0.02
CA ALA A 211 3.35 11.53 0.65
C ALA A 211 3.89 10.09 0.51
N GLN A 212 3.05 9.08 0.74
CA GLN A 212 3.39 7.68 0.56
C GLN A 212 3.92 7.38 -0.85
N VAL A 213 3.24 7.86 -1.90
CA VAL A 213 3.68 7.68 -3.30
C VAL A 213 5.00 8.41 -3.59
N ALA A 214 5.19 9.60 -3.02
CA ALA A 214 6.45 10.33 -3.15
C ALA A 214 7.62 9.58 -2.49
N LEU A 215 7.38 8.99 -1.31
CA LEU A 215 8.37 8.16 -0.62
C LEU A 215 8.69 6.87 -1.36
N VAL A 216 7.72 6.20 -1.98
CA VAL A 216 7.97 5.02 -2.83
C VAL A 216 8.99 5.33 -3.92
N ARG A 217 8.93 6.50 -4.53
CA ARG A 217 9.92 6.94 -5.54
C ARG A 217 11.31 7.17 -4.94
N GLU A 218 11.39 7.70 -3.72
CA GLU A 218 12.68 7.89 -3.04
C GLU A 218 13.24 6.56 -2.54
N TRP A 219 12.41 5.66 -2.01
CA TRP A 219 12.80 4.30 -1.69
C TRP A 219 13.38 3.56 -2.90
N ALA A 220 12.67 3.56 -4.01
CA ALA A 220 13.12 2.92 -5.24
C ALA A 220 14.48 3.47 -5.70
N ARG A 221 14.64 4.80 -5.72
CA ARG A 221 15.89 5.44 -6.12
C ARG A 221 17.08 5.03 -5.25
N ARG A 222 16.86 4.90 -3.94
CA ARG A 222 17.90 4.61 -2.95
C ARG A 222 18.24 3.12 -2.86
N LEU A 223 17.28 2.21 -3.12
CA LEU A 223 17.42 0.79 -2.91
C LEU A 223 17.46 -0.06 -4.18
N VAL A 224 17.41 0.55 -5.37
CA VAL A 224 17.69 -0.15 -6.63
C VAL A 224 19.04 -0.91 -6.58
N PRO A 225 20.14 -0.34 -6.05
CA PRO A 225 21.40 -1.09 -5.96
C PRO A 225 21.31 -2.34 -5.04
N ALA A 226 20.40 -2.35 -4.07
CA ALA A 226 20.18 -3.49 -3.18
C ALA A 226 19.19 -4.52 -3.74
N GLY A 227 18.72 -4.34 -4.98
CA GLY A 227 17.76 -5.25 -5.63
C GLY A 227 16.36 -5.23 -5.05
N ILE A 228 16.02 -4.30 -4.13
CA ILE A 228 14.69 -4.21 -3.54
C ILE A 228 13.80 -3.31 -4.40
N THR A 229 12.67 -3.82 -4.84
CA THR A 229 11.71 -3.04 -5.62
C THR A 229 10.64 -2.39 -4.74
N PHE A 230 10.32 -1.14 -5.05
CA PHE A 230 9.30 -0.36 -4.35
C PHE A 230 8.28 0.17 -5.34
N ASN A 231 7.02 -0.22 -5.18
CA ASN A 231 5.94 0.25 -6.03
C ASN A 231 4.73 0.71 -5.22
N ALA A 232 3.97 1.63 -5.77
CA ALA A 232 2.66 1.99 -5.26
C ALA A 232 1.59 1.49 -6.22
N MET A 233 0.43 1.14 -5.68
CA MET A 233 -0.77 0.91 -6.47
C MET A 233 -1.98 1.58 -5.83
N HIS A 234 -2.95 1.98 -6.63
CA HIS A 234 -4.25 2.34 -6.11
C HIS A 234 -5.35 1.42 -6.64
N PRO A 235 -6.32 1.04 -5.77
CA PRO A 235 -7.29 -0.02 -6.09
C PRO A 235 -8.44 0.42 -7.01
N GLY A 236 -8.46 1.69 -7.45
CA GLY A 236 -9.67 2.29 -7.97
C GLY A 236 -10.68 2.56 -6.84
N TRP A 237 -11.96 2.56 -7.16
CA TRP A 237 -13.05 2.69 -6.19
C TRP A 237 -13.56 1.30 -5.77
N ALA A 238 -12.92 0.72 -4.79
CA ALA A 238 -13.29 -0.59 -4.29
C ALA A 238 -14.32 -0.50 -3.16
N ASP A 239 -15.31 -1.37 -3.21
CA ASP A 239 -16.33 -1.52 -2.18
C ASP A 239 -15.70 -2.14 -0.92
N THR A 240 -15.51 -1.31 0.08
CA THR A 240 -14.91 -1.69 1.35
C THR A 240 -15.66 -1.08 2.52
N PRO A 241 -15.64 -1.72 3.70
CA PRO A 241 -16.23 -1.12 4.91
C PRO A 241 -15.66 0.27 5.23
N GLY A 242 -14.37 0.48 4.95
CA GLY A 242 -13.72 1.78 5.15
C GLY A 242 -14.27 2.87 4.23
N LEU A 243 -14.53 2.56 2.95
CA LEU A 243 -15.15 3.50 2.00
C LEU A 243 -16.58 3.82 2.42
N ALA A 244 -17.37 2.81 2.74
CA ALA A 244 -18.76 2.96 3.15
C ALA A 244 -18.90 3.84 4.41
N ALA A 245 -18.04 3.63 5.42
CA ALA A 245 -18.03 4.40 6.65
C ALA A 245 -17.54 5.84 6.46
N SER A 246 -16.49 6.05 5.64
CA SER A 246 -15.86 7.38 5.47
C SER A 246 -16.59 8.28 4.49
N LEU A 247 -17.22 7.72 3.46
CA LEU A 247 -17.88 8.44 2.37
C LEU A 247 -19.25 7.82 2.02
N PRO A 248 -20.22 7.80 2.96
CA PRO A 248 -21.48 7.05 2.77
C PRO A 248 -22.32 7.56 1.59
N GLY A 249 -22.33 8.87 1.33
CA GLY A 249 -23.03 9.44 0.17
C GLY A 249 -22.41 9.00 -1.17
N PHE A 250 -21.09 9.02 -1.26
CA PHE A 250 -20.35 8.53 -2.42
C PHE A 250 -20.58 7.03 -2.63
N HIS A 251 -20.48 6.24 -1.55
CA HIS A 251 -20.70 4.80 -1.59
C HIS A 251 -22.11 4.46 -2.10
N ARG A 252 -23.14 5.16 -1.63
CA ARG A 252 -24.51 4.97 -2.08
C ARG A 252 -24.69 5.29 -3.57
N LEU A 253 -24.11 6.41 -4.04
CA LEU A 253 -24.23 6.86 -5.42
C LEU A 253 -23.47 5.95 -6.39
N MET A 254 -22.24 5.58 -6.03
CA MET A 254 -21.33 4.82 -6.90
C MET A 254 -21.42 3.30 -6.73
N GLY A 255 -22.19 2.81 -5.76
CA GLY A 255 -22.33 1.40 -5.40
C GLY A 255 -22.38 0.44 -6.60
N PRO A 256 -23.24 0.68 -7.62
CA PRO A 256 -23.38 -0.23 -8.77
C PRO A 256 -22.12 -0.37 -9.63
N ILE A 257 -21.20 0.59 -9.55
CA ILE A 257 -19.96 0.60 -10.36
C ILE A 257 -18.69 0.51 -9.52
N LEU A 258 -18.81 0.35 -8.20
CA LEU A 258 -17.66 0.06 -7.35
C LEU A 258 -17.04 -1.28 -7.74
N ARG A 259 -15.74 -1.38 -7.60
CA ARG A 259 -14.99 -2.63 -7.75
C ARG A 259 -15.25 -3.53 -6.55
N THR A 260 -15.30 -4.83 -6.76
CA THR A 260 -15.18 -5.79 -5.67
C THR A 260 -13.81 -5.66 -5.00
N PRO A 261 -13.64 -6.09 -3.73
CA PRO A 261 -12.32 -6.16 -3.12
C PRO A 261 -11.30 -6.94 -3.95
N ALA A 262 -11.70 -8.05 -4.58
CA ALA A 262 -10.85 -8.85 -5.47
C ALA A 262 -10.38 -8.06 -6.70
N GLU A 263 -11.28 -7.33 -7.37
CA GLU A 263 -10.92 -6.42 -8.48
C GLU A 263 -9.99 -5.28 -8.01
N GLY A 264 -10.19 -4.82 -6.77
CA GLY A 264 -9.36 -3.76 -6.17
C GLY A 264 -7.92 -4.20 -5.88
N ILE A 265 -7.72 -5.46 -5.50
CA ILE A 265 -6.38 -5.97 -5.13
C ILE A 265 -5.65 -6.65 -6.27
N ASP A 266 -6.25 -6.80 -7.44
CA ASP A 266 -5.65 -7.51 -8.58
C ASP A 266 -4.25 -6.99 -8.95
N THR A 267 -4.08 -5.68 -9.02
CA THR A 267 -2.77 -5.06 -9.27
C THR A 267 -1.76 -5.31 -8.15
N LEU A 268 -2.21 -5.37 -6.89
CA LEU A 268 -1.37 -5.70 -5.75
C LEU A 268 -0.85 -7.13 -5.87
N VAL A 269 -1.74 -8.09 -6.13
CA VAL A 269 -1.38 -9.51 -6.28
C VAL A 269 -0.44 -9.70 -7.47
N TRP A 270 -0.70 -9.03 -8.59
CA TRP A 270 0.18 -9.03 -9.74
C TRP A 270 1.58 -8.47 -9.40
N LEU A 271 1.67 -7.34 -8.70
CA LEU A 271 2.96 -6.78 -8.26
C LEU A 271 3.69 -7.71 -7.29
N ALA A 272 2.97 -8.47 -6.47
CA ALA A 272 3.56 -9.39 -5.50
C ALA A 272 4.05 -10.70 -6.14
N ALA A 273 3.32 -11.24 -7.13
CA ALA A 273 3.50 -12.61 -7.60
C ALA A 273 4.03 -12.73 -9.04
N ALA A 274 3.76 -11.75 -9.91
CA ALA A 274 4.07 -11.89 -11.33
C ALA A 274 5.56 -11.72 -11.62
N PRO A 275 6.16 -12.61 -12.45
CA PRO A 275 7.57 -12.49 -12.85
C PRO A 275 7.85 -11.18 -13.60
N GLU A 276 6.94 -10.73 -14.47
CA GLU A 276 7.10 -9.48 -15.23
C GLU A 276 7.09 -8.22 -14.36
N ALA A 277 6.59 -8.31 -13.12
CA ALA A 277 6.63 -7.23 -12.16
C ALA A 277 7.94 -7.16 -11.36
N GLU A 278 8.80 -8.16 -11.43
CA GLU A 278 10.02 -8.26 -10.62
C GLU A 278 11.02 -7.14 -10.86
N ALA A 279 11.14 -6.67 -12.10
CA ALA A 279 12.04 -5.58 -12.46
C ALA A 279 11.42 -4.19 -12.31
N LEU A 280 10.14 -4.10 -11.93
CA LEU A 280 9.44 -2.83 -11.82
C LEU A 280 9.74 -2.18 -10.48
N SER A 281 10.24 -0.95 -10.48
CA SER A 281 10.52 -0.20 -9.26
C SER A 281 10.24 1.29 -9.45
N GLY A 282 9.74 1.96 -8.41
CA GLY A 282 9.44 3.38 -8.40
C GLY A 282 8.17 3.76 -9.16
N GLY A 283 7.32 2.80 -9.51
CA GLY A 283 6.09 3.02 -10.26
C GLY A 283 4.86 3.26 -9.39
N LEU A 284 3.85 3.90 -9.99
CA LEU A 284 2.48 3.94 -9.50
C LEU A 284 1.60 3.17 -10.48
N PHE A 285 0.83 2.21 -9.99
CA PHE A 285 0.07 1.31 -10.83
C PHE A 285 -1.43 1.36 -10.56
N LEU A 286 -2.21 1.24 -11.62
CA LEU A 286 -3.63 0.92 -11.62
C LEU A 286 -3.88 -0.06 -12.76
N ASP A 287 -4.58 -1.15 -12.46
CA ASP A 287 -4.95 -2.13 -13.47
C ASP A 287 -3.71 -2.64 -14.22
N ARG A 288 -2.69 -3.05 -13.45
CA ARG A 288 -1.38 -3.60 -13.91
C ARG A 288 -0.62 -2.71 -14.91
N ARG A 289 -0.99 -1.41 -14.96
CA ARG A 289 -0.37 -0.45 -15.89
C ARG A 289 0.21 0.71 -15.10
N PRO A 290 1.38 1.20 -15.50
CA PRO A 290 1.96 2.39 -14.89
C PRO A 290 1.07 3.61 -15.15
N ARG A 291 0.91 4.44 -14.13
CA ARG A 291 0.12 5.66 -14.16
C ARG A 291 0.97 6.88 -13.80
N PRO A 292 0.63 8.06 -14.32
CA PRO A 292 1.35 9.28 -13.95
C PRO A 292 1.20 9.54 -12.44
N PHE A 293 2.25 10.05 -11.84
CA PHE A 293 2.22 10.47 -10.42
C PHE A 293 1.42 11.76 -10.22
N ASP A 294 1.38 12.59 -11.23
CA ASP A 294 0.80 13.92 -11.21
C ASP A 294 -0.20 14.07 -12.36
N ARG A 295 -1.50 14.12 -12.05
CA ARG A 295 -2.56 14.42 -13.01
C ARG A 295 -2.91 15.90 -13.03
N VAL A 296 -2.75 16.57 -11.90
CA VAL A 296 -3.01 18.01 -11.74
C VAL A 296 -1.66 18.73 -11.61
N PRO A 297 -1.31 19.64 -12.53
CA PRO A 297 0.00 20.29 -12.54
C PRO A 297 0.38 20.98 -11.23
N LEU A 298 -0.59 21.61 -10.55
CA LEU A 298 -0.40 22.31 -9.28
C LEU A 298 -0.05 21.37 -8.10
N THR A 299 -0.24 20.06 -8.27
CA THR A 299 0.08 19.07 -7.22
C THR A 299 1.45 18.44 -7.41
N ARG A 300 2.19 18.80 -8.46
CA ARG A 300 3.49 18.21 -8.82
C ARG A 300 4.53 18.43 -7.71
N LEU A 301 5.15 17.32 -7.28
CA LEU A 301 6.32 17.34 -6.40
C LEU A 301 7.62 17.28 -7.20
N ARG A 302 8.48 18.26 -6.97
CA ARG A 302 9.85 18.29 -7.56
C ARG A 302 10.77 17.32 -6.84
N GLY A 303 11.91 16.99 -7.43
CA GLY A 303 12.88 16.09 -6.81
C GLY A 303 13.42 16.61 -5.45
N ALA A 304 13.65 17.92 -5.35
CA ALA A 304 14.06 18.55 -4.09
C ALA A 304 12.98 18.39 -2.99
N ASP A 305 11.70 18.56 -3.35
CA ASP A 305 10.60 18.42 -2.40
C ASP A 305 10.46 16.97 -1.90
N ARG A 306 10.70 15.99 -2.79
CA ARG A 306 10.68 14.57 -2.37
C ARG A 306 11.82 14.23 -1.43
N ARG A 307 13.04 14.76 -1.69
CA ARG A 307 14.18 14.57 -0.77
C ARG A 307 13.90 15.22 0.59
N ARG A 308 13.38 16.45 0.61
CA ARG A 308 12.97 17.12 1.84
C ARG A 308 11.90 16.32 2.61
N LEU A 309 10.89 15.77 1.90
CA LEU A 309 9.90 14.88 2.53
C LEU A 309 10.57 13.65 3.15
N TRP A 310 11.51 13.05 2.44
CA TRP A 310 12.28 11.91 2.93
C TRP A 310 12.97 12.24 4.25
N ASP A 311 13.75 13.32 4.27
CA ASP A 311 14.50 13.75 5.45
C ASP A 311 13.56 14.01 6.64
N LEU A 312 12.44 14.71 6.42
CA LEU A 312 11.43 14.94 7.46
C LEU A 312 10.81 13.65 8.00
N VAL A 313 10.60 12.64 7.15
CA VAL A 313 10.02 11.36 7.59
C VAL A 313 11.09 10.48 8.28
N VAL A 314 12.34 10.52 7.85
CA VAL A 314 13.46 9.89 8.57
C VAL A 314 13.53 10.42 10.00
N ASP A 315 13.52 11.73 10.17
CA ASP A 315 13.57 12.37 11.50
C ASP A 315 12.37 11.97 12.37
N LEU A 316 11.15 12.02 11.81
CA LEU A 316 9.94 11.67 12.54
C LEU A 316 9.86 10.18 12.90
N SER A 317 10.32 9.30 12.03
CA SER A 317 10.27 7.85 12.21
C SER A 317 11.38 7.31 13.10
N ARG A 318 12.42 8.12 13.35
CA ARG A 318 13.66 7.71 14.03
C ARG A 318 14.32 6.51 13.34
N ALA A 319 14.01 6.31 12.07
CA ALA A 319 14.57 5.24 11.26
C ALA A 319 15.98 5.61 10.81
N THR A 320 16.87 4.64 10.75
CA THR A 320 18.15 4.82 10.10
C THR A 320 17.94 4.97 8.60
N ASP A 321 18.49 6.01 8.01
CA ASP A 321 18.51 6.15 6.54
C ASP A 321 19.22 4.93 5.94
N PRO A 322 18.62 4.20 5.00
CA PRO A 322 19.33 3.12 4.35
C PRO A 322 20.61 3.70 3.71
N PRO A 323 21.78 3.06 3.93
CA PRO A 323 23.02 3.58 3.39
C PRO A 323 22.89 3.68 1.87
N PRO A 324 23.38 4.78 1.26
CA PRO A 324 23.25 5.03 -0.17
C PRO A 324 23.90 3.96 -1.05
N ASP A 325 24.82 3.20 -0.50
CA ASP A 325 25.67 2.23 -1.19
C ASP A 325 25.52 0.79 -0.64
N ALA A 326 24.33 0.42 -0.15
CA ALA A 326 24.11 -0.92 0.36
C ALA A 326 23.53 -1.85 -0.70
#